data_fa2ac06178f3a847fdd1822e6de308b8
#
_entry.id   fa2ac06178f3a847fdd1822e6de308b8
#
_cell.length_a   1.000
_cell.length_b   1.000
_cell.length_c   1.000
_cell.angle_alpha   90.00
_cell.angle_beta   90.00
_cell.angle_gamma   90.00
#
_symmetry.space_group_name_H-M   'P 1'
#
loop_
_entity.id
_entity.type
_entity.pdbx_description
1 polymer ?
#
loop_
_entity_poly.entity_id
_entity_poly.type
_entity_poly.pdbx_seq_one_letter_code
_entity_poly.pdbx_strand_id
1 'polypeptide(L)'
;HGELRGNLRVALPLSFGARHMYKPIAEFSRQHPRVSFDLDLNDRRIDLVAEGVDLAVRIGRLADSSLIARRLFEARTVVCASPDYLERRGTPQTPDDLADHDCLVYSNLPDPTKWVCTDREGVRHSIDVPVTMTASSGDFLCASAREGLGLVLQPTFIAGESISRGELQPVLTDYEWPVTPAYAIYPPTRHLSYRVREFIDFLAGYFKGVPYWDRDCC
;
A
#
# COMPACT_ATOMS: atom_id res chain seq x y z
N HIS A 1 -33.73 -11.25 -6.80
CA HIS A 1 -32.29 -11.30 -6.57
C HIS A 1 -32.00 -12.50 -5.68
N GLY A 2 -31.30 -13.52 -6.23
CA GLY A 2 -30.92 -14.71 -5.47
C GLY A 2 -29.85 -14.35 -4.45
N GLU A 3 -29.91 -14.94 -3.27
CA GLU A 3 -28.92 -14.81 -2.21
C GLU A 3 -27.52 -15.21 -2.73
N LEU A 4 -26.50 -14.34 -2.52
CA LEU A 4 -25.13 -14.64 -2.90
C LEU A 4 -24.60 -15.83 -2.09
N ARG A 5 -23.98 -16.76 -2.80
CA ARG A 5 -23.40 -17.97 -2.20
C ARG A 5 -22.18 -18.47 -2.96
N GLY A 6 -21.35 -19.23 -2.29
CA GLY A 6 -20.16 -19.87 -2.85
C GLY A 6 -18.87 -19.27 -2.34
N ASN A 7 -17.75 -19.82 -2.80
CA ASN A 7 -16.43 -19.42 -2.36
C ASN A 7 -15.85 -18.31 -3.23
N LEU A 8 -15.16 -17.35 -2.61
CA LEU A 8 -14.35 -16.32 -3.26
C LEU A 8 -12.88 -16.57 -2.92
N ARG A 9 -12.06 -16.86 -3.94
CA ARG A 9 -10.60 -16.95 -3.80
C ARG A 9 -9.98 -15.61 -4.16
N VAL A 10 -9.37 -14.95 -3.17
CA VAL A 10 -8.86 -13.60 -3.29
C VAL A 10 -7.38 -13.55 -2.89
N ALA A 11 -6.56 -12.98 -3.75
CA ALA A 11 -5.17 -12.67 -3.42
C ALA A 11 -5.05 -11.21 -2.98
N LEU A 12 -4.34 -10.98 -1.90
CA LEU A 12 -4.18 -9.67 -1.27
C LEU A 12 -2.69 -9.36 -1.05
N PRO A 13 -2.27 -8.07 -1.14
CA PRO A 13 -0.95 -7.68 -0.65
C PRO A 13 -0.84 -7.99 0.84
N LEU A 14 0.33 -8.44 1.30
CA LEU A 14 0.52 -8.89 2.68
C LEU A 14 0.17 -7.81 3.70
N SER A 15 0.84 -6.67 3.68
CA SER A 15 0.63 -5.61 4.67
C SER A 15 -0.73 -4.93 4.53
N PHE A 16 -1.12 -4.55 3.32
CA PHE A 16 -2.42 -3.96 3.07
C PHE A 16 -3.57 -4.92 3.41
N GLY A 17 -3.45 -6.16 3.00
CA GLY A 17 -4.44 -7.19 3.29
C GLY A 17 -4.67 -7.37 4.78
N ALA A 18 -3.59 -7.58 5.55
CA ALA A 18 -3.65 -7.78 6.98
C ALA A 18 -4.18 -6.55 7.75
N ARG A 19 -3.84 -5.33 7.30
CA ARG A 19 -4.21 -4.10 7.98
C ARG A 19 -5.60 -3.58 7.62
N HIS A 20 -6.02 -3.71 6.36
CA HIS A 20 -7.16 -2.93 5.84
C HIS A 20 -8.23 -3.75 5.13
N MET A 21 -7.98 -5.02 4.79
CA MET A 21 -8.97 -5.83 4.08
C MET A 21 -9.90 -6.64 5.00
N TYR A 22 -9.53 -6.86 6.25
CA TYR A 22 -10.37 -7.63 7.17
C TYR A 22 -11.71 -6.94 7.47
N LYS A 23 -11.74 -5.62 7.56
CA LYS A 23 -12.98 -4.87 7.82
C LYS A 23 -13.99 -4.98 6.69
N PRO A 24 -13.64 -4.64 5.41
CA PRO A 24 -14.58 -4.79 4.31
C PRO A 24 -14.98 -6.25 4.08
N ILE A 25 -14.07 -7.21 4.24
CA ILE A 25 -14.41 -8.64 4.12
C ILE A 25 -15.39 -9.06 5.22
N ALA A 26 -15.19 -8.63 6.47
CA ALA A 26 -16.10 -8.92 7.56
C ALA A 26 -17.48 -8.30 7.33
N GLU A 27 -17.55 -7.08 6.81
CA GLU A 27 -18.79 -6.41 6.47
C GLU A 27 -19.54 -7.15 5.34
N PHE A 28 -18.84 -7.48 4.28
CA PHE A 28 -19.41 -8.25 3.16
C PHE A 28 -19.90 -9.63 3.61
N SER A 29 -19.14 -10.31 4.47
CA SER A 29 -19.52 -11.62 5.02
C SER A 29 -20.80 -11.56 5.87
N ARG A 30 -20.97 -10.48 6.63
CA ARG A 30 -22.23 -10.28 7.40
C ARG A 30 -23.44 -10.02 6.50
N GLN A 31 -23.24 -9.31 5.39
CA GLN A 31 -24.29 -9.04 4.39
C GLN A 31 -24.61 -10.29 3.55
N HIS A 32 -23.64 -11.17 3.37
CA HIS A 32 -23.74 -12.36 2.50
C HIS A 32 -23.24 -13.62 3.23
N PRO A 33 -23.99 -14.15 4.21
CA PRO A 33 -23.51 -15.21 5.11
C PRO A 33 -23.27 -16.56 4.42
N ARG A 34 -23.71 -16.74 3.17
CA ARG A 34 -23.44 -17.93 2.37
C ARG A 34 -22.24 -17.81 1.45
N VAL A 35 -21.53 -16.68 1.50
CA VAL A 35 -20.26 -16.49 0.82
C VAL A 35 -19.12 -16.86 1.77
N SER A 36 -18.22 -17.71 1.31
CA SER A 36 -16.97 -18.04 2.01
C SER A 36 -15.79 -17.43 1.29
N PHE A 37 -14.71 -17.22 2.00
CA PHE A 37 -13.46 -16.65 1.48
C PHE A 37 -12.30 -17.61 1.65
N ASP A 38 -11.47 -17.70 0.60
CA ASP A 38 -10.15 -18.30 0.61
C ASP A 38 -9.15 -17.20 0.26
N LEU A 39 -8.38 -16.77 1.24
CA LEU A 39 -7.53 -15.59 1.14
C LEU A 39 -6.06 -15.96 1.13
N ASP A 40 -5.33 -15.50 0.11
CA ASP A 40 -3.88 -15.63 0.00
C ASP A 40 -3.23 -14.24 0.18
N LEU A 41 -2.54 -14.04 1.29
CA LEU A 41 -1.88 -12.79 1.64
C LEU A 41 -0.37 -12.92 1.40
N ASN A 42 0.11 -12.39 0.28
CA ASN A 42 1.53 -12.31 -0.03
C ASN A 42 1.81 -11.24 -1.07
N ASP A 43 3.09 -10.88 -1.26
CA ASP A 43 3.52 -9.84 -2.20
C ASP A 43 4.10 -10.42 -3.50
N ARG A 44 4.03 -11.74 -3.70
CA ARG A 44 4.48 -12.36 -4.95
C ARG A 44 3.49 -12.06 -6.09
N ARG A 45 4.01 -12.00 -7.30
CA ARG A 45 3.16 -12.00 -8.49
C ARG A 45 2.58 -13.39 -8.70
N ILE A 46 1.29 -13.46 -8.90
CA ILE A 46 0.57 -14.70 -9.18
C ILE A 46 -0.07 -14.64 -10.56
N ASP A 47 -0.18 -15.81 -11.19
CA ASP A 47 -1.04 -16.01 -12.36
C ASP A 47 -2.44 -16.37 -11.84
N LEU A 48 -3.38 -15.41 -11.92
CA LEU A 48 -4.73 -15.59 -11.39
C LEU A 48 -5.46 -16.78 -12.03
N VAL A 49 -5.28 -16.97 -13.33
CA VAL A 49 -5.94 -18.04 -14.08
C VAL A 49 -5.34 -19.39 -13.69
N ALA A 50 -4.02 -19.52 -13.70
CA ALA A 50 -3.33 -20.77 -13.38
C ALA A 50 -3.57 -21.22 -11.93
N GLU A 51 -3.65 -20.27 -10.99
CA GLU A 51 -3.88 -20.55 -9.57
C GLU A 51 -5.37 -20.58 -9.19
N GLY A 52 -6.28 -20.35 -10.13
CA GLY A 52 -7.73 -20.37 -9.89
C GLY A 52 -8.21 -19.28 -8.94
N VAL A 53 -7.57 -18.11 -8.95
CA VAL A 53 -7.94 -16.95 -8.14
C VAL A 53 -9.01 -16.13 -8.84
N ASP A 54 -10.08 -15.80 -8.13
CA ASP A 54 -11.22 -15.06 -8.69
C ASP A 54 -10.89 -13.59 -8.90
N LEU A 55 -10.18 -12.99 -7.96
CA LEU A 55 -9.68 -11.61 -8.02
C LEU A 55 -8.47 -11.41 -7.12
N ALA A 56 -7.69 -10.39 -7.43
CA ALA A 56 -6.60 -9.93 -6.58
C ALA A 56 -6.72 -8.42 -6.34
N VAL A 57 -6.31 -7.97 -5.18
CA VAL A 57 -6.03 -6.55 -4.95
C VAL A 57 -4.54 -6.32 -5.23
N ARG A 58 -4.24 -5.32 -6.03
CA ARG A 58 -2.86 -4.97 -6.39
C ARG A 58 -2.63 -3.48 -6.22
N ILE A 59 -1.54 -3.14 -5.54
CA ILE A 59 -1.09 -1.77 -5.36
C ILE A 59 0.19 -1.61 -6.17
N GLY A 60 0.14 -0.79 -7.20
CA GLY A 60 1.27 -0.61 -8.12
C GLY A 60 0.83 -0.38 -9.55
N ARG A 61 1.80 -0.11 -10.41
CA ARG A 61 1.55 -0.05 -11.84
C ARG A 61 1.22 -1.44 -12.36
N LEU A 62 0.18 -1.52 -13.15
CA LEU A 62 -0.18 -2.74 -13.84
C LEU A 62 0.71 -2.89 -15.08
N ALA A 63 1.27 -4.10 -15.26
CA ALA A 63 1.89 -4.46 -16.53
C ALA A 63 0.78 -4.68 -17.58
N ASP A 64 1.13 -4.52 -18.87
CA ASP A 64 0.24 -4.89 -19.96
C ASP A 64 -0.16 -6.35 -19.80
N SER A 65 -1.46 -6.58 -19.62
CA SER A 65 -2.03 -7.92 -19.47
C SER A 65 -3.46 -7.94 -19.98
N SER A 66 -4.00 -9.13 -20.16
CA SER A 66 -5.42 -9.32 -20.48
C SER A 66 -6.35 -9.16 -19.28
N LEU A 67 -5.83 -8.92 -18.08
CA LEU A 67 -6.63 -8.77 -16.86
C LEU A 67 -7.45 -7.48 -16.89
N ILE A 68 -8.64 -7.54 -16.31
CA ILE A 68 -9.47 -6.36 -16.09
C ILE A 68 -9.08 -5.73 -14.76
N ALA A 69 -8.99 -4.41 -14.71
CA ALA A 69 -8.64 -3.65 -13.52
C ALA A 69 -9.76 -2.69 -13.14
N ARG A 70 -10.22 -2.76 -11.90
CA ARG A 70 -11.12 -1.79 -11.30
C ARG A 70 -10.36 -0.99 -10.24
N ARG A 71 -10.29 0.33 -10.42
CA ARG A 71 -9.61 1.21 -9.46
C ARG A 71 -10.35 1.25 -8.12
N LEU A 72 -9.61 1.13 -7.02
CA LEU A 72 -10.14 1.17 -5.67
C LEU A 72 -9.79 2.48 -4.96
N PHE A 73 -8.51 2.83 -4.89
CA PHE A 73 -8.01 4.03 -4.22
C PHE A 73 -6.60 4.39 -4.72
N GLU A 74 -6.07 5.48 -4.21
CA GLU A 74 -4.67 5.88 -4.39
C GLU A 74 -3.90 5.70 -3.08
N ALA A 75 -2.79 4.96 -3.14
CA ALA A 75 -1.88 4.80 -2.02
C ALA A 75 -0.84 5.91 -2.04
N ARG A 76 -0.89 6.81 -1.07
CA ARG A 76 0.10 7.85 -0.84
C ARG A 76 1.31 7.27 -0.13
N THR A 77 2.48 7.86 -0.34
CA THR A 77 3.69 7.55 0.40
C THR A 77 4.16 8.75 1.21
N VAL A 78 4.93 8.50 2.24
CA VAL A 78 5.44 9.51 3.16
C VAL A 78 6.86 9.13 3.58
N VAL A 79 7.72 10.14 3.71
CA VAL A 79 9.02 9.99 4.36
C VAL A 79 8.85 10.30 5.84
N CYS A 80 9.28 9.39 6.69
CA CYS A 80 9.15 9.57 8.14
C CYS A 80 10.28 8.88 8.90
N ALA A 81 10.46 9.31 10.14
CA ALA A 81 11.39 8.73 11.11
C ALA A 81 10.86 8.92 12.52
N SER A 82 11.44 8.21 13.50
CA SER A 82 11.10 8.45 14.89
C SER A 82 11.57 9.84 15.36
N PRO A 83 10.85 10.49 16.30
CA PRO A 83 11.31 11.75 16.90
C PRO A 83 12.73 11.64 17.48
N ASP A 84 13.07 10.52 18.11
CA ASP A 84 14.39 10.25 18.68
C ASP A 84 15.49 10.27 17.61
N TYR A 85 15.26 9.60 16.48
CA TYR A 85 16.21 9.65 15.35
C TYR A 85 16.43 11.07 14.85
N LEU A 86 15.34 11.84 14.66
CA LEU A 86 15.41 13.22 14.17
C LEU A 86 16.10 14.16 15.15
N GLU A 87 15.95 13.95 16.46
CA GLU A 87 16.66 14.70 17.47
C GLU A 87 18.18 14.44 17.41
N ARG A 88 18.60 13.18 17.23
CA ARG A 88 20.01 12.82 17.15
C ARG A 88 20.70 13.20 15.85
N ARG A 89 20.01 13.06 14.73
CA ARG A 89 20.58 13.17 13.38
C ARG A 89 20.15 14.42 12.62
N GLY A 90 19.22 15.18 13.18
CA GLY A 90 18.62 16.33 12.53
C GLY A 90 17.47 15.95 11.59
N THR A 91 16.60 16.91 11.32
CA THR A 91 15.48 16.73 10.39
C THR A 91 15.90 17.21 9.00
N PRO A 92 15.82 16.37 7.95
CA PRO A 92 16.14 16.79 6.60
C PRO A 92 15.18 17.90 6.15
N GLN A 93 15.73 18.96 5.55
CA GLN A 93 14.98 20.14 5.10
C GLN A 93 14.78 20.13 3.59
N THR A 94 15.66 19.47 2.86
CA THR A 94 15.60 19.29 1.41
C THR A 94 15.80 17.82 1.06
N PRO A 95 15.37 17.36 -0.12
CA PRO A 95 15.61 15.98 -0.55
C PRO A 95 17.10 15.62 -0.58
N ASP A 96 17.98 16.56 -0.91
CA ASP A 96 19.42 16.32 -0.95
C ASP A 96 20.01 16.00 0.44
N ASP A 97 19.39 16.48 1.51
CA ASP A 97 19.81 16.16 2.88
C ASP A 97 19.70 14.66 3.21
N LEU A 98 18.88 13.93 2.47
CA LEU A 98 18.76 12.47 2.63
C LEU A 98 20.08 11.74 2.38
N ALA A 99 21.00 12.33 1.63
CA ALA A 99 22.34 11.76 1.40
C ALA A 99 23.18 11.60 2.68
N ASP A 100 22.84 12.34 3.73
CA ASP A 100 23.53 12.32 5.02
C ASP A 100 22.77 11.52 6.11
N HIS A 101 21.72 10.82 5.72
CA HIS A 101 20.85 10.06 6.62
C HIS A 101 20.94 8.54 6.44
N ASP A 102 20.52 7.80 7.45
CA ASP A 102 20.34 6.36 7.39
C ASP A 102 18.95 6.07 6.80
N CYS A 103 18.91 5.35 5.68
CA CYS A 103 17.67 5.05 5.01
C CYS A 103 17.39 3.55 5.00
N LEU A 104 16.15 3.19 5.36
CA LEU A 104 15.67 1.82 5.44
C LEU A 104 14.79 1.58 4.21
N VAL A 105 15.18 0.64 3.35
CA VAL A 105 14.70 0.54 1.98
C VAL A 105 13.89 -0.73 1.74
N TYR A 106 12.74 -0.57 1.08
CA TYR A 106 11.88 -1.68 0.64
C TYR A 106 12.41 -2.29 -0.66
N SER A 107 12.71 -3.60 -0.62
CA SER A 107 13.41 -4.29 -1.72
C SER A 107 12.55 -4.61 -2.94
N ASN A 108 11.23 -4.65 -2.82
CA ASN A 108 10.31 -5.07 -3.89
C ASN A 108 9.91 -3.92 -4.83
N LEU A 109 10.82 -3.00 -5.11
CA LEU A 109 10.65 -1.91 -6.06
C LEU A 109 11.67 -2.07 -7.20
N PRO A 110 11.39 -1.57 -8.41
CA PRO A 110 12.33 -1.65 -9.53
C PRO A 110 13.68 -0.95 -9.24
N ASP A 111 13.64 0.16 -8.51
CA ASP A 111 14.81 0.97 -8.16
C ASP A 111 14.74 1.40 -6.69
N PRO A 112 14.96 0.46 -5.75
CA PRO A 112 14.61 0.66 -4.34
C PRO A 112 15.46 1.72 -3.63
N THR A 113 16.68 1.98 -4.10
CA THR A 113 17.61 2.94 -3.49
C THR A 113 17.42 4.37 -4.00
N LYS A 114 16.60 4.54 -5.01
CA LYS A 114 16.34 5.85 -5.62
C LYS A 114 14.99 6.38 -5.13
N TRP A 115 15.04 7.40 -4.28
CA TRP A 115 13.85 8.08 -3.81
C TRP A 115 13.59 9.32 -4.65
N VAL A 116 12.36 9.45 -5.13
CA VAL A 116 11.97 10.49 -6.08
C VAL A 116 10.81 11.30 -5.51
N CYS A 117 10.89 12.61 -5.60
CA CYS A 117 9.80 13.52 -5.25
C CYS A 117 9.75 14.70 -6.22
N THR A 118 8.68 15.48 -6.10
CA THR A 118 8.48 16.70 -6.90
C THR A 118 8.27 17.87 -5.94
N ASP A 119 8.92 18.99 -6.19
CA ASP A 119 8.74 20.19 -5.40
C ASP A 119 7.52 21.02 -5.85
N ARG A 120 7.26 22.14 -5.17
CA ARG A 120 6.12 23.02 -5.45
C ARG A 120 6.18 23.68 -6.82
N GLU A 121 7.37 23.82 -7.39
CA GLU A 121 7.60 24.36 -8.73
C GLU A 121 7.46 23.29 -9.82
N GLY A 122 7.20 22.04 -9.45
CA GLY A 122 7.08 20.91 -10.36
C GLY A 122 8.40 20.29 -10.78
N VAL A 123 9.51 20.65 -10.11
CA VAL A 123 10.84 20.09 -10.38
C VAL A 123 10.98 18.73 -9.69
N ARG A 124 11.41 17.75 -10.46
CA ARG A 124 11.66 16.40 -9.97
C ARG A 124 13.03 16.28 -9.33
N HIS A 125 13.07 15.76 -8.12
CA HIS A 125 14.28 15.42 -7.38
C HIS A 125 14.42 13.91 -7.30
N SER A 126 15.62 13.40 -7.56
CA SER A 126 15.94 11.97 -7.48
C SER A 126 17.20 11.80 -6.64
N ILE A 127 17.09 11.09 -5.53
CA ILE A 127 18.16 10.93 -4.55
C ILE A 127 18.53 9.46 -4.46
N ASP A 128 19.81 9.16 -4.67
CA ASP A 128 20.38 7.86 -4.33
C ASP A 128 20.66 7.86 -2.83
N VAL A 129 19.78 7.23 -2.05
CA VAL A 129 19.85 7.27 -0.58
C VAL A 129 20.87 6.27 -0.05
N PRO A 130 21.59 6.63 1.04
CA PRO A 130 22.43 5.68 1.76
C PRO A 130 21.56 4.60 2.42
N VAL A 131 21.85 3.34 2.14
CA VAL A 131 21.06 2.22 2.63
C VAL A 131 21.74 1.57 3.81
N THR A 132 21.08 1.58 4.97
CA THR A 132 21.54 0.88 6.18
C THR A 132 20.76 -0.40 6.46
N MET A 133 19.58 -0.54 5.85
CA MET A 133 18.75 -1.73 5.95
C MET A 133 17.92 -1.91 4.69
N THR A 134 17.82 -3.14 4.23
CA THR A 134 16.93 -3.53 3.13
C THR A 134 16.02 -4.67 3.62
N ALA A 135 14.73 -4.54 3.41
CA ALA A 135 13.77 -5.59 3.74
C ALA A 135 12.63 -5.65 2.73
N SER A 136 12.01 -6.81 2.60
CA SER A 136 10.83 -7.06 1.76
C SER A 136 9.49 -6.87 2.50
N SER A 137 9.52 -6.27 3.68
CA SER A 137 8.34 -5.97 4.49
C SER A 137 8.33 -4.52 4.91
N GLY A 138 7.33 -3.76 4.45
CA GLY A 138 7.13 -2.37 4.88
C GLY A 138 6.79 -2.26 6.36
N ASP A 139 6.08 -3.23 6.93
CA ASP A 139 5.80 -3.29 8.37
C ASP A 139 7.08 -3.40 9.19
N PHE A 140 7.99 -4.28 8.77
CA PHE A 140 9.29 -4.43 9.43
C PHE A 140 10.12 -3.14 9.38
N LEU A 141 10.14 -2.49 8.22
CA LEU A 141 10.87 -1.23 8.03
C LEU A 141 10.30 -0.11 8.90
N CYS A 142 8.97 0.03 8.97
CA CYS A 142 8.34 1.01 9.86
C CYS A 142 8.60 0.70 11.34
N ALA A 143 8.57 -0.57 11.74
CA ALA A 143 8.96 -0.98 13.09
C ALA A 143 10.41 -0.59 13.40
N SER A 144 11.32 -0.84 12.47
CA SER A 144 12.74 -0.46 12.62
C SER A 144 12.93 1.06 12.68
N ALA A 145 12.15 1.82 11.92
CA ALA A 145 12.16 3.29 12.00
C ALA A 145 11.67 3.78 13.36
N ARG A 146 10.63 3.16 13.95
CA ARG A 146 10.17 3.49 15.31
C ARG A 146 11.27 3.27 16.37
N GLU A 147 12.13 2.28 16.16
CA GLU A 147 13.30 2.02 17.03
C GLU A 147 14.46 3.02 16.80
N GLY A 148 14.28 4.01 15.93
CA GLY A 148 15.26 5.06 15.71
C GLY A 148 16.39 4.69 14.75
N LEU A 149 16.21 3.69 13.88
CA LEU A 149 17.27 3.21 13.00
C LEU A 149 17.43 4.05 11.74
N GLY A 150 16.44 4.85 11.35
CA GLY A 150 16.56 5.68 10.18
C GLY A 150 15.23 6.17 9.61
N LEU A 151 15.31 6.71 8.40
CA LEU A 151 14.19 7.20 7.61
C LEU A 151 13.62 6.06 6.75
N VAL A 152 12.31 6.09 6.57
CA VAL A 152 11.59 5.22 5.62
C VAL A 152 10.78 6.06 4.65
N LEU A 153 10.65 5.59 3.42
CA LEU A 153 9.67 6.05 2.44
C LEU A 153 8.65 4.91 2.28
N GLN A 154 7.49 5.06 2.90
CA GLN A 154 6.50 3.99 3.00
C GLN A 154 5.09 4.48 2.69
N PRO A 155 4.20 3.58 2.24
CA PRO A 155 2.79 3.90 2.09
C PRO A 155 2.17 4.36 3.41
N THR A 156 1.27 5.33 3.33
CA THR A 156 0.53 5.82 4.50
C THR A 156 -0.37 4.75 5.12
N PHE A 157 -0.82 3.76 4.34
CA PHE A 157 -1.58 2.63 4.88
C PHE A 157 -0.76 1.73 5.82
N ILE A 158 0.58 1.84 5.82
CA ILE A 158 1.46 1.18 6.80
C ILE A 158 1.91 2.18 7.88
N ALA A 159 2.43 3.34 7.49
CA ALA A 159 3.03 4.32 8.40
C ALA A 159 2.00 5.16 9.17
N GLY A 160 0.79 5.32 8.64
CA GLY A 160 -0.20 6.27 9.15
C GLY A 160 -0.58 6.07 10.62
N GLU A 161 -0.72 4.84 11.07
CA GLU A 161 -1.02 4.55 12.48
C GLU A 161 0.10 4.99 13.42
N SER A 162 1.35 4.71 13.06
CA SER A 162 2.52 5.15 13.84
C SER A 162 2.66 6.67 13.84
N ILE A 163 2.32 7.32 12.74
CA ILE A 163 2.30 8.78 12.64
C ILE A 163 1.22 9.37 13.56
N SER A 164 0.02 8.84 13.52
CA SER A 164 -1.09 9.32 14.36
C SER A 164 -0.82 9.14 15.86
N ARG A 165 -0.01 8.15 16.23
CA ARG A 165 0.43 7.91 17.62
C ARG A 165 1.68 8.72 18.01
N GLY A 166 2.28 9.49 17.10
CA GLY A 166 3.51 10.22 17.34
C GLY A 166 4.79 9.36 17.43
N GLU A 167 4.70 8.09 17.06
CA GLU A 167 5.84 7.17 17.03
C GLU A 167 6.75 7.38 15.81
N LEU A 168 6.18 7.88 14.71
CA LEU A 168 6.87 8.34 13.52
C LEU A 168 6.41 9.77 13.20
N GLN A 169 7.33 10.57 12.71
CA GLN A 169 7.10 11.95 12.31
C GLN A 169 7.37 12.12 10.82
N PRO A 170 6.40 12.63 10.05
CA PRO A 170 6.62 12.97 8.65
C PRO A 170 7.68 14.07 8.51
N VAL A 171 8.50 13.95 7.47
CA VAL A 171 9.50 14.95 7.09
C VAL A 171 9.37 15.22 5.59
N LEU A 172 9.96 16.31 5.13
CA LEU A 172 9.92 16.72 3.72
C LEU A 172 8.48 16.78 3.16
N THR A 173 7.57 17.29 3.98
CA THR A 173 6.12 17.34 3.67
C THR A 173 5.76 18.41 2.64
N ASP A 174 6.70 19.31 2.30
CA ASP A 174 6.55 20.29 1.22
C ASP A 174 6.79 19.71 -0.18
N TYR A 175 7.17 18.45 -0.25
CA TYR A 175 7.44 17.72 -1.49
C TYR A 175 6.34 16.69 -1.73
N GLU A 176 6.05 16.44 -3.00
CA GLU A 176 5.12 15.39 -3.41
C GLU A 176 5.88 14.08 -3.61
N TRP A 177 5.59 13.10 -2.77
CA TRP A 177 6.11 11.75 -2.86
C TRP A 177 5.20 10.87 -3.70
N PRO A 178 5.68 9.73 -4.21
CA PRO A 178 4.92 8.92 -5.15
C PRO A 178 3.53 8.52 -4.63
N VAL A 179 2.54 8.60 -5.52
CA VAL A 179 1.18 8.09 -5.32
C VAL A 179 0.99 6.91 -6.25
N THR A 180 0.53 5.80 -5.70
CA THR A 180 0.40 4.55 -6.43
C THR A 180 -1.05 4.09 -6.43
N PRO A 181 -1.66 3.81 -7.61
CA PRO A 181 -3.03 3.34 -7.66
C PRO A 181 -3.16 1.90 -7.15
N ALA A 182 -4.28 1.62 -6.51
CA ALA A 182 -4.69 0.30 -6.08
C ALA A 182 -5.89 -0.18 -6.89
N TYR A 183 -5.86 -1.44 -7.30
CA TYR A 183 -6.85 -2.05 -8.16
C TYR A 183 -7.35 -3.37 -7.61
N ALA A 184 -8.63 -3.68 -7.89
CA ALA A 184 -9.09 -5.05 -7.98
C ALA A 184 -8.85 -5.52 -9.41
N ILE A 185 -8.10 -6.62 -9.58
CA ILE A 185 -7.81 -7.21 -10.89
C ILE A 185 -8.41 -8.61 -10.98
N TYR A 186 -8.90 -8.95 -12.14
CA TYR A 186 -9.54 -10.24 -12.39
C TYR A 186 -9.46 -10.64 -13.86
N PRO A 187 -9.52 -11.95 -14.15
CA PRO A 187 -9.47 -12.46 -15.53
C PRO A 187 -10.70 -11.99 -16.35
N PRO A 188 -10.53 -11.68 -17.64
CA PRO A 188 -11.66 -11.44 -18.52
C PRO A 188 -12.41 -12.75 -18.72
N THR A 189 -13.70 -12.78 -18.42
CA THR A 189 -14.58 -13.91 -18.68
C THR A 189 -15.86 -13.43 -19.35
N ARG A 190 -16.45 -14.28 -20.22
CA ARG A 190 -17.76 -13.97 -20.81
C ARG A 190 -18.86 -13.82 -19.75
N HIS A 191 -18.70 -14.52 -18.63
CA HIS A 191 -19.65 -14.53 -17.53
C HIS A 191 -18.90 -14.43 -16.21
N LEU A 192 -18.61 -13.20 -15.78
CA LEU A 192 -18.14 -12.96 -14.43
C LEU A 192 -19.21 -13.41 -13.45
N SER A 193 -18.84 -14.25 -12.48
CA SER A 193 -19.83 -14.73 -11.51
C SER A 193 -20.41 -13.55 -10.72
N TYR A 194 -21.69 -13.63 -10.42
CA TYR A 194 -22.38 -12.54 -9.73
C TYR A 194 -21.73 -12.19 -8.39
N ARG A 195 -21.28 -13.19 -7.62
CA ARG A 195 -20.61 -12.97 -6.33
C ARG A 195 -19.28 -12.21 -6.48
N VAL A 196 -18.50 -12.46 -7.53
CA VAL A 196 -17.24 -11.74 -7.81
C VAL A 196 -17.54 -10.29 -8.16
N ARG A 197 -18.52 -10.05 -9.03
CA ARG A 197 -18.95 -8.69 -9.41
C ARG A 197 -19.41 -7.89 -8.20
N GLU A 198 -20.29 -8.46 -7.38
CA GLU A 198 -20.81 -7.79 -6.19
C GLU A 198 -19.71 -7.46 -5.19
N PHE A 199 -18.73 -8.35 -5.01
CA PHE A 199 -17.61 -8.09 -4.12
C PHE A 199 -16.70 -6.97 -4.66
N ILE A 200 -16.41 -6.95 -5.97
CA ILE A 200 -15.63 -5.88 -6.61
C ILE A 200 -16.35 -4.53 -6.45
N ASP A 201 -17.65 -4.47 -6.74
CA ASP A 201 -18.44 -3.25 -6.60
C ASP A 201 -18.51 -2.78 -5.13
N PHE A 202 -18.62 -3.73 -4.20
CA PHE A 202 -18.57 -3.45 -2.77
C PHE A 202 -17.23 -2.82 -2.36
N LEU A 203 -16.10 -3.40 -2.79
CA LEU A 203 -14.77 -2.86 -2.51
C LEU A 203 -14.57 -1.47 -3.12
N ALA A 204 -15.00 -1.27 -4.36
CA ALA A 204 -14.91 0.04 -5.02
C ALA A 204 -15.73 1.11 -4.27
N GLY A 205 -16.90 0.76 -3.76
CA GLY A 205 -17.70 1.65 -2.91
C GLY A 205 -17.08 1.90 -1.54
N TYR A 206 -16.54 0.84 -0.91
CA TYR A 206 -15.92 0.92 0.41
C TYR A 206 -14.71 1.85 0.45
N PHE A 207 -13.85 1.79 -0.57
CA PHE A 207 -12.64 2.60 -0.64
C PHE A 207 -12.81 3.92 -1.41
N LYS A 208 -14.04 4.29 -1.76
CA LYS A 208 -14.32 5.54 -2.49
C LYS A 208 -13.93 6.76 -1.65
N GLY A 209 -13.25 7.72 -2.28
CA GLY A 209 -12.85 8.98 -1.64
C GLY A 209 -11.50 8.89 -0.95
N VAL A 210 -11.29 9.76 0.05
CA VAL A 210 -10.04 9.77 0.82
C VAL A 210 -10.02 8.57 1.77
N PRO A 211 -9.00 7.72 1.69
CA PRO A 211 -8.85 6.59 2.61
C PRO A 211 -8.81 7.05 4.06
N TYR A 212 -9.41 6.26 4.96
CA TYR A 212 -9.51 6.63 6.38
C TYR A 212 -8.14 6.77 7.05
N TRP A 213 -7.13 6.02 6.62
CA TRP A 213 -5.77 6.12 7.15
C TRP A 213 -5.05 7.40 6.75
N ASP A 214 -5.57 8.15 5.78
CA ASP A 214 -5.02 9.44 5.34
C ASP A 214 -5.72 10.64 6.00
N ARG A 215 -6.86 10.43 6.65
CA ARG A 215 -7.66 11.54 7.21
C ARG A 215 -6.96 12.28 8.34
N ASP A 216 -6.16 11.55 9.11
CA ASP A 216 -5.47 12.08 10.29
C ASP A 216 -3.92 11.96 10.17
N CYS A 217 -3.41 11.65 8.99
CA CYS A 217 -2.01 11.27 8.83
C CYS A 217 -1.08 12.43 8.47
N CYS A 218 -1.44 13.32 7.58
CA CYS A 218 -0.48 14.32 7.04
C CYS A 218 -1.23 15.50 6.40
#